data_8d96f8adc7d901d318bcee695a345879
#
_entry.id   8d96f8adc7d901d318bcee695a345879
#
_cell.length_a   1.000
_cell.length_b   1.000
_cell.length_c   1.000
_cell.angle_alpha   90.00
_cell.angle_beta   90.00
_cell.angle_gamma   90.00
#
_symmetry.space_group_name_H-M   'P 1'
#
loop_
_entity.id
_entity.type
_entity.pdbx_description
1 polymer ?
#
loop_
_entity_poly.entity_id
_entity_poly.type
_entity_poly.pdbx_seq_one_letter_code
_entity_poly.pdbx_strand_id
1 'polypeptide(L)'
;MAIDPEDFDTPVVDYDFSKASTPERLIQQMSSAGGFTATKFATAREILAQMKTDIDAVDGDPTQVANWLSFPACLCATGTRGFFVEALKRKMFNVVSTTCGTLDHDIARAYKHYYHGSFDLDDIELGEHSLMRLGNVIVPNASYGEIIEAVVMPALEEIYQDRLASTGKTGADAWLGFGSIHLVWELGKRIGTPDSLIYWAAKNKIPVCIPGITDGSIGAQLFMFRQKHRDFHIDTLADEQVMSDLTWDVGASNALMVGGGISKH
;
A
#
# COMPACT_ATOMS: atom_id res chain seq x y z
N MET A 1 -41.99 -3.95 0.12
CA MET A 1 -42.22 -3.83 1.58
C MET A 1 -42.95 -2.52 1.82
N ALA A 2 -44.06 -2.51 2.54
CA ALA A 2 -44.70 -1.27 2.95
C ALA A 2 -43.82 -0.63 4.02
N ILE A 3 -43.62 0.69 3.95
CA ILE A 3 -42.86 1.45 4.95
C ILE A 3 -43.82 1.69 6.13
N ASP A 4 -43.44 1.27 7.34
CA ASP A 4 -44.17 1.58 8.57
C ASP A 4 -43.51 2.83 9.20
N PRO A 5 -44.26 3.89 9.48
CA PRO A 5 -43.71 5.06 10.18
C PRO A 5 -43.09 4.75 11.54
N GLU A 6 -43.49 3.66 12.20
CA GLU A 6 -42.94 3.21 13.49
C GLU A 6 -41.54 2.60 13.35
N ASP A 7 -41.10 2.27 12.11
CA ASP A 7 -39.73 1.82 11.85
C ASP A 7 -38.66 2.95 12.00
N PHE A 8 -39.13 4.23 12.12
CA PHE A 8 -38.24 5.40 12.23
C PHE A 8 -38.24 5.93 13.67
N ASP A 9 -37.50 5.24 14.54
CA ASP A 9 -37.44 5.51 15.97
C ASP A 9 -36.17 6.26 16.43
N THR A 10 -35.17 6.39 15.55
CA THR A 10 -33.86 6.97 15.89
C THR A 10 -33.81 8.45 15.51
N PRO A 11 -33.83 9.39 16.47
CA PRO A 11 -33.77 10.82 16.17
C PRO A 11 -32.41 11.28 15.70
N VAL A 12 -32.38 12.29 14.83
CA VAL A 12 -31.18 13.04 14.51
C VAL A 12 -30.78 13.88 15.71
N VAL A 13 -29.47 13.80 16.10
CA VAL A 13 -28.95 14.52 17.26
C VAL A 13 -27.86 15.50 16.78
N ASP A 14 -27.95 16.76 17.24
CA ASP A 14 -26.96 17.80 16.92
C ASP A 14 -25.61 17.49 17.54
N TYR A 15 -24.53 17.95 16.86
CA TYR A 15 -23.18 17.89 17.41
C TYR A 15 -23.04 18.75 18.65
N ASP A 16 -22.55 18.18 19.74
CA ASP A 16 -22.15 18.88 20.96
C ASP A 16 -20.63 19.11 20.97
N PHE A 17 -20.19 20.23 20.46
CA PHE A 17 -18.77 20.58 20.40
C PHE A 17 -18.11 20.74 21.77
N SER A 18 -18.88 20.94 22.84
CA SER A 18 -18.33 20.95 24.21
C SER A 18 -17.83 19.56 24.63
N LYS A 19 -18.32 18.51 24.02
CA LYS A 19 -17.94 17.10 24.23
C LYS A 19 -17.03 16.55 23.14
N ALA A 20 -16.77 17.29 22.06
CA ALA A 20 -15.95 16.87 20.93
C ALA A 20 -14.46 17.24 21.09
N SER A 21 -13.86 16.97 22.26
CA SER A 21 -12.50 17.37 22.60
C SER A 21 -11.39 16.57 21.87
N THR A 22 -11.75 15.48 21.20
CA THR A 22 -10.84 14.67 20.38
C THR A 22 -11.51 14.30 19.06
N PRO A 23 -10.74 14.01 17.99
CA PRO A 23 -11.28 13.51 16.73
C PRO A 23 -12.17 12.27 16.93
N GLU A 24 -11.79 11.37 17.83
CA GLU A 24 -12.58 10.17 18.14
C GLU A 24 -13.97 10.51 18.68
N ARG A 25 -14.07 11.44 19.62
CA ARG A 25 -15.37 11.87 20.18
C ARG A 25 -16.23 12.57 19.14
N LEU A 26 -15.64 13.33 18.22
CA LEU A 26 -16.37 13.92 17.11
C LEU A 26 -16.93 12.83 16.19
N ILE A 27 -16.12 11.83 15.84
CA ILE A 27 -16.57 10.71 14.99
C ILE A 27 -17.67 9.89 15.69
N GLN A 28 -17.61 9.70 17.00
CA GLN A 28 -18.67 9.03 17.75
C GLN A 28 -20.01 9.77 17.63
N GLN A 29 -20.02 11.10 17.67
CA GLN A 29 -21.23 11.88 17.47
C GLN A 29 -21.81 11.77 16.05
N MET A 30 -20.98 11.45 15.06
CA MET A 30 -21.42 11.24 13.67
C MET A 30 -22.41 10.07 13.55
N SER A 31 -22.41 9.10 14.47
CA SER A 31 -23.33 7.96 14.45
C SER A 31 -24.79 8.38 14.61
N SER A 32 -25.06 9.43 15.39
CA SER A 32 -26.39 9.96 15.67
C SER A 32 -26.72 11.25 14.93
N ALA A 33 -25.77 11.87 14.25
CA ALA A 33 -25.95 13.13 13.55
C ALA A 33 -26.79 13.04 12.28
N GLY A 34 -26.98 11.85 11.70
CA GLY A 34 -27.86 11.60 10.56
C GLY A 34 -27.44 12.27 9.23
N GLY A 35 -26.26 12.87 9.16
CA GLY A 35 -25.77 13.54 7.94
C GLY A 35 -25.37 12.55 6.85
N PHE A 36 -25.57 12.87 5.57
CA PHE A 36 -25.46 12.04 4.37
C PHE A 36 -24.42 10.91 4.41
N THR A 37 -23.20 11.17 4.91
CA THR A 37 -22.12 10.19 5.07
C THR A 37 -21.59 10.06 6.50
N ALA A 38 -22.04 10.92 7.42
CA ALA A 38 -21.51 10.96 8.79
C ALA A 38 -21.73 9.62 9.52
N THR A 39 -22.95 9.07 9.48
CA THR A 39 -23.28 7.77 10.09
C THR A 39 -22.42 6.65 9.48
N LYS A 40 -22.25 6.63 8.14
CA LYS A 40 -21.40 5.64 7.46
C LYS A 40 -19.93 5.75 7.88
N PHE A 41 -19.46 6.99 8.10
CA PHE A 41 -18.09 7.22 8.58
C PHE A 41 -17.90 6.71 10.01
N ALA A 42 -18.88 6.92 10.89
CA ALA A 42 -18.87 6.36 12.23
C ALA A 42 -18.88 4.82 12.20
N THR A 43 -19.72 4.20 11.36
CA THR A 43 -19.76 2.75 11.16
C THR A 43 -18.41 2.23 10.65
N ALA A 44 -17.78 2.92 9.70
CA ALA A 44 -16.45 2.54 9.20
C ALA A 44 -15.38 2.56 10.31
N ARG A 45 -15.43 3.54 11.22
CA ARG A 45 -14.56 3.60 12.41
C ARG A 45 -14.79 2.40 13.34
N GLU A 46 -16.04 1.98 13.55
CA GLU A 46 -16.37 0.82 14.37
C GLU A 46 -15.84 -0.47 13.74
N ILE A 47 -16.00 -0.64 12.42
CA ILE A 47 -15.44 -1.77 11.69
C ILE A 47 -13.91 -1.80 11.82
N LEU A 48 -13.22 -0.67 11.63
CA LEU A 48 -11.76 -0.60 11.80
C LEU A 48 -11.31 -0.93 13.23
N ALA A 49 -12.09 -0.53 14.23
CA ALA A 49 -11.82 -0.89 15.63
C ALA A 49 -11.98 -2.41 15.87
N GLN A 50 -12.99 -3.03 15.24
CA GLN A 50 -13.17 -4.47 15.30
C GLN A 50 -12.04 -5.20 14.58
N MET A 51 -11.67 -4.78 13.37
CA MET A 51 -10.52 -5.32 12.63
C MET A 51 -9.23 -5.31 13.47
N LYS A 52 -9.01 -4.21 14.22
CA LYS A 52 -7.87 -4.11 15.12
C LYS A 52 -7.94 -5.10 16.28
N THR A 53 -9.13 -5.30 16.85
CA THR A 53 -9.35 -6.27 17.92
C THR A 53 -9.13 -7.70 17.42
N ASP A 54 -9.65 -8.02 16.24
CA ASP A 54 -9.54 -9.36 15.66
C ASP A 54 -8.09 -9.74 15.38
N ILE A 55 -7.31 -8.82 14.80
CA ILE A 55 -5.91 -9.09 14.46
C ILE A 55 -5.01 -9.15 15.69
N ASP A 56 -5.29 -8.36 16.73
CA ASP A 56 -4.56 -8.40 17.99
C ASP A 56 -4.78 -9.74 18.74
N ALA A 57 -5.98 -10.30 18.64
CA ALA A 57 -6.31 -11.58 19.28
C ALA A 57 -5.48 -12.76 18.74
N VAL A 58 -4.94 -12.62 17.52
CA VAL A 58 -4.13 -13.64 16.83
C VAL A 58 -2.66 -13.21 16.62
N ASP A 59 -2.19 -12.18 17.30
CA ASP A 59 -0.83 -11.59 17.15
C ASP A 59 -0.44 -11.30 15.69
N GLY A 60 -1.41 -10.91 14.88
CA GLY A 60 -1.20 -10.57 13.47
C GLY A 60 -1.03 -11.76 12.53
N ASP A 61 -1.36 -12.97 12.95
CA ASP A 61 -1.27 -14.17 12.11
C ASP A 61 -2.26 -14.14 10.94
N PRO A 62 -1.79 -13.97 9.69
CA PRO A 62 -2.66 -13.83 8.52
C PRO A 62 -3.39 -15.14 8.15
N THR A 63 -2.98 -16.28 8.69
CA THR A 63 -3.66 -17.57 8.48
C THR A 63 -4.91 -17.73 9.33
N GLN A 64 -5.06 -16.94 10.39
CA GLN A 64 -6.22 -16.94 11.26
C GLN A 64 -7.16 -15.78 10.97
N VAL A 65 -6.61 -14.56 10.82
CA VAL A 65 -7.35 -13.34 10.48
C VAL A 65 -6.58 -12.57 9.41
N ALA A 66 -7.17 -12.39 8.23
CA ALA A 66 -6.63 -11.58 7.16
C ALA A 66 -7.25 -10.18 7.18
N ASN A 67 -6.50 -9.18 7.63
CA ASN A 67 -6.85 -7.77 7.52
C ASN A 67 -6.19 -7.17 6.27
N TRP A 68 -6.97 -7.00 5.23
CA TRP A 68 -6.53 -6.49 3.94
C TRP A 68 -6.51 -4.97 3.90
N LEU A 69 -5.44 -4.42 3.33
CA LEU A 69 -5.34 -3.01 2.98
C LEU A 69 -5.13 -2.88 1.48
N SER A 70 -6.03 -2.19 0.80
CA SER A 70 -5.92 -1.90 -0.63
C SER A 70 -5.92 -0.40 -0.90
N PHE A 71 -4.96 0.09 -1.68
CA PHE A 71 -4.85 1.51 -2.02
C PHE A 71 -4.02 1.77 -3.29
N PRO A 72 -4.29 2.87 -4.03
CA PRO A 72 -3.52 3.27 -5.19
C PRO A 72 -2.27 4.07 -4.80
N ALA A 73 -1.26 4.03 -5.65
CA ALA A 73 0.06 4.63 -5.45
C ALA A 73 0.07 6.13 -5.15
N CYS A 74 -0.85 6.89 -5.74
CA CYS A 74 -0.86 8.36 -5.60
C CYS A 74 -0.90 8.85 -4.14
N LEU A 75 -1.46 8.04 -3.24
CA LEU A 75 -1.48 8.34 -1.80
C LEU A 75 -0.08 8.31 -1.18
N CYS A 76 0.84 7.50 -1.71
CA CYS A 76 2.22 7.43 -1.25
C CYS A 76 3.06 8.64 -1.71
N ALA A 77 2.62 9.37 -2.73
CA ALA A 77 3.25 10.64 -3.12
C ALA A 77 2.97 11.77 -2.11
N THR A 78 2.00 11.61 -1.23
CA THR A 78 1.55 12.60 -0.25
C THR A 78 1.91 12.22 1.19
N GLY A 79 1.56 13.05 2.17
CA GLY A 79 1.71 12.74 3.60
C GLY A 79 0.94 11.51 4.08
N THR A 80 -0.05 11.04 3.33
CA THR A 80 -0.80 9.80 3.62
C THR A 80 0.09 8.56 3.66
N ARG A 81 1.27 8.60 2.99
CA ARG A 81 2.30 7.55 3.09
C ARG A 81 2.63 7.18 4.55
N GLY A 82 2.70 8.19 5.44
CA GLY A 82 2.97 7.96 6.86
C GLY A 82 1.93 7.08 7.56
N PHE A 83 0.65 7.17 7.14
CA PHE A 83 -0.39 6.26 7.63
C PHE A 83 -0.08 4.80 7.25
N PHE A 84 0.26 4.54 5.99
CA PHE A 84 0.56 3.18 5.54
C PHE A 84 1.80 2.60 6.20
N VAL A 85 2.85 3.42 6.38
CA VAL A 85 4.06 3.02 7.11
C VAL A 85 3.71 2.61 8.54
N GLU A 86 2.95 3.44 9.27
CA GLU A 86 2.59 3.16 10.65
C GLU A 86 1.62 1.96 10.77
N ALA A 87 0.72 1.80 9.81
CA ALA A 87 -0.22 0.67 9.76
C ALA A 87 0.52 -0.68 9.62
N LEU A 88 1.53 -0.77 8.75
CA LEU A 88 2.34 -1.97 8.58
C LEU A 88 3.30 -2.19 9.76
N LYS A 89 3.87 -1.11 10.30
CA LYS A 89 4.71 -1.16 11.48
C LYS A 89 3.99 -1.76 12.69
N ARG A 90 2.74 -1.38 12.90
CA ARG A 90 1.88 -1.88 13.99
C ARG A 90 1.14 -3.16 13.65
N LYS A 91 1.35 -3.73 12.46
CA LYS A 91 0.62 -4.90 11.98
C LYS A 91 -0.91 -4.73 12.05
N MET A 92 -1.42 -3.52 11.82
CA MET A 92 -2.87 -3.28 11.76
C MET A 92 -3.51 -3.98 10.56
N PHE A 93 -2.73 -4.11 9.50
CA PHE A 93 -3.05 -4.89 8.30
C PHE A 93 -1.90 -5.86 8.05
N ASN A 94 -2.24 -7.08 7.75
CA ASN A 94 -1.28 -8.15 7.53
C ASN A 94 -1.30 -8.71 6.10
N VAL A 95 -2.11 -8.11 5.23
CA VAL A 95 -2.13 -8.35 3.77
C VAL A 95 -2.34 -7.01 3.07
N VAL A 96 -1.56 -6.75 2.02
CA VAL A 96 -1.65 -5.52 1.24
C VAL A 96 -1.77 -5.84 -0.25
N SER A 97 -2.68 -5.15 -0.94
CA SER A 97 -2.74 -5.11 -2.41
C SER A 97 -2.63 -3.66 -2.87
N THR A 98 -1.69 -3.38 -3.78
CA THR A 98 -1.46 -2.01 -4.24
C THR A 98 -0.93 -1.98 -5.67
N THR A 99 -0.54 -0.81 -6.17
CA THR A 99 -0.01 -0.62 -7.53
C THR A 99 1.50 -0.39 -7.52
N CYS A 100 2.17 -0.61 -8.65
CA CYS A 100 3.62 -0.51 -8.79
C CYS A 100 4.17 0.84 -8.32
N GLY A 101 3.50 1.95 -8.67
CA GLY A 101 3.89 3.28 -8.22
C GLY A 101 3.94 3.47 -6.70
N THR A 102 3.33 2.56 -5.91
CA THR A 102 3.52 2.57 -4.45
C THR A 102 4.96 2.31 -4.08
N LEU A 103 5.62 1.34 -4.72
CA LEU A 103 7.06 1.10 -4.53
C LEU A 103 7.87 2.31 -5.00
N ASP A 104 7.52 2.86 -6.17
CA ASP A 104 8.20 4.03 -6.73
C ASP A 104 8.22 5.17 -5.71
N HIS A 105 7.05 5.59 -5.24
CA HIS A 105 6.93 6.71 -4.31
C HIS A 105 7.49 6.39 -2.92
N ASP A 106 7.35 5.15 -2.44
CA ASP A 106 7.86 4.77 -1.13
C ASP A 106 9.39 4.79 -1.10
N ILE A 107 10.03 4.18 -2.11
CA ILE A 107 11.49 4.16 -2.24
C ILE A 107 12.02 5.57 -2.50
N ALA A 108 11.48 6.29 -3.49
CA ALA A 108 11.92 7.63 -3.82
C ALA A 108 11.90 8.55 -2.60
N ARG A 109 10.79 8.56 -1.84
CA ARG A 109 10.59 9.41 -0.67
C ARG A 109 11.34 8.94 0.58
N ALA A 110 11.86 7.74 0.60
CA ALA A 110 12.78 7.29 1.65
C ALA A 110 14.18 7.94 1.51
N TYR A 111 14.55 8.40 0.33
CA TYR A 111 15.86 8.98 0.04
C TYR A 111 15.84 10.45 -0.35
N LYS A 112 14.73 10.94 -0.94
CA LYS A 112 14.58 12.29 -1.49
C LYS A 112 13.25 12.90 -1.11
N HIS A 113 13.09 14.19 -1.36
CA HIS A 113 11.87 14.93 -1.04
C HIS A 113 11.05 15.26 -2.29
N TYR A 114 9.74 15.30 -2.10
CA TYR A 114 8.77 15.94 -2.97
C TYR A 114 8.39 17.28 -2.35
N TYR A 115 7.83 18.18 -3.13
CA TYR A 115 7.61 19.55 -2.70
C TYR A 115 6.16 19.98 -2.91
N HIS A 116 5.73 20.97 -2.16
CA HIS A 116 4.43 21.60 -2.38
C HIS A 116 4.47 22.42 -3.67
N GLY A 117 3.40 22.33 -4.45
CA GLY A 117 3.17 23.12 -5.66
C GLY A 117 1.71 23.53 -5.75
N SER A 118 1.25 23.79 -6.98
CA SER A 118 -0.13 24.16 -7.29
C SER A 118 -0.65 23.34 -8.46
N PHE A 119 -1.97 23.18 -8.55
CA PHE A 119 -2.64 22.61 -9.72
C PHE A 119 -2.53 23.51 -10.97
N ASP A 120 -2.25 24.81 -10.78
CA ASP A 120 -2.25 25.83 -11.83
C ASP A 120 -0.86 26.06 -12.45
N LEU A 121 0.15 25.26 -12.09
CA LEU A 121 1.49 25.38 -12.66
C LEU A 121 1.51 24.85 -14.10
N ASP A 122 2.30 25.52 -14.96
CA ASP A 122 2.50 25.11 -16.35
C ASP A 122 3.40 23.88 -16.43
N ASP A 123 2.89 22.78 -16.98
CA ASP A 123 3.60 21.52 -17.08
C ASP A 123 4.78 21.58 -18.11
N ILE A 124 4.72 22.49 -19.09
CA ILE A 124 5.82 22.71 -20.06
C ILE A 124 6.98 23.38 -19.35
N GLU A 125 6.72 24.47 -18.61
CA GLU A 125 7.73 25.17 -17.82
C GLU A 125 8.36 24.25 -16.77
N LEU A 126 7.56 23.45 -16.07
CA LEU A 126 8.07 22.44 -15.13
C LEU A 126 8.99 21.45 -15.84
N GLY A 127 8.61 20.96 -17.02
CA GLY A 127 9.40 20.03 -17.82
C GLY A 127 10.78 20.58 -18.21
N GLU A 128 10.86 21.87 -18.57
CA GLU A 128 12.14 22.56 -18.90
C GLU A 128 13.10 22.58 -17.69
N HIS A 129 12.57 22.53 -16.48
CA HIS A 129 13.33 22.47 -15.23
C HIS A 129 13.51 21.06 -14.66
N SER A 130 13.19 20.00 -15.42
CA SER A 130 13.23 18.62 -14.98
C SER A 130 12.36 18.35 -13.74
N LEU A 131 11.23 19.03 -13.67
CA LEU A 131 10.21 18.87 -12.63
C LEU A 131 8.98 18.20 -13.22
N MET A 132 8.35 17.36 -12.47
CA MET A 132 7.07 16.72 -12.77
C MET A 132 6.04 17.15 -11.74
N ARG A 133 4.76 17.05 -12.09
CA ARG A 133 3.67 17.41 -11.20
C ARG A 133 2.69 16.23 -11.05
N LEU A 134 2.39 15.91 -9.81
CA LEU A 134 1.31 14.99 -9.45
C LEU A 134 0.25 15.76 -8.65
N GLY A 135 -0.76 16.28 -9.34
CA GLY A 135 -1.71 17.23 -8.74
C GLY A 135 -1.01 18.52 -8.30
N ASN A 136 -0.97 18.79 -7.01
CA ASN A 136 -0.26 19.90 -6.39
C ASN A 136 1.06 19.49 -5.71
N VAL A 137 1.59 18.33 -6.04
CA VAL A 137 2.89 17.84 -5.54
C VAL A 137 3.90 17.93 -6.67
N ILE A 138 5.02 18.62 -6.44
CA ILE A 138 6.14 18.71 -7.37
C ILE A 138 7.13 17.60 -7.08
N VAL A 139 7.50 16.88 -8.12
CA VAL A 139 8.41 15.73 -8.09
C VAL A 139 9.59 16.00 -9.00
N PRO A 140 10.75 16.41 -8.48
CA PRO A 140 11.96 16.55 -9.29
C PRO A 140 12.38 15.19 -9.87
N ASN A 141 12.92 15.18 -11.11
CA ASN A 141 13.43 13.96 -11.73
C ASN A 141 14.50 13.28 -10.87
N ALA A 142 15.38 14.07 -10.26
CA ALA A 142 16.39 13.59 -9.29
C ALA A 142 15.79 12.98 -8.01
N SER A 143 14.52 13.28 -7.70
CA SER A 143 13.82 12.73 -6.53
C SER A 143 12.92 11.54 -6.88
N TYR A 144 12.87 11.11 -8.13
CA TYR A 144 12.05 9.99 -8.59
C TYR A 144 12.84 9.03 -9.49
N GLY A 145 12.95 9.29 -10.78
CA GLY A 145 13.56 8.36 -11.73
C GLY A 145 15.02 8.04 -11.40
N GLU A 146 15.83 9.06 -11.18
CA GLU A 146 17.27 8.91 -10.94
C GLU A 146 17.56 8.18 -9.62
N ILE A 147 16.87 8.53 -8.54
CA ILE A 147 17.12 7.89 -7.24
C ILE A 147 16.61 6.44 -7.24
N ILE A 148 15.49 6.16 -7.89
CA ILE A 148 14.97 4.80 -8.01
C ILE A 148 15.98 3.92 -8.75
N GLU A 149 16.47 4.36 -9.91
CA GLU A 149 17.48 3.63 -10.66
C GLU A 149 18.74 3.38 -9.81
N ALA A 150 19.25 4.43 -9.16
CA ALA A 150 20.49 4.38 -8.40
C ALA A 150 20.47 3.39 -7.23
N VAL A 151 19.28 3.19 -6.59
CA VAL A 151 19.16 2.29 -5.43
C VAL A 151 18.63 0.90 -5.80
N VAL A 152 17.74 0.81 -6.80
CA VAL A 152 17.08 -0.45 -7.16
C VAL A 152 17.97 -1.33 -8.02
N MET A 153 18.71 -0.80 -8.99
CA MET A 153 19.52 -1.63 -9.87
C MET A 153 20.61 -2.42 -9.13
N PRO A 154 21.40 -1.83 -8.19
CA PRO A 154 22.33 -2.60 -7.37
C PRO A 154 21.62 -3.65 -6.51
N ALA A 155 20.47 -3.29 -5.92
CA ALA A 155 19.69 -4.23 -5.09
C ALA A 155 19.17 -5.42 -5.92
N LEU A 156 18.74 -5.21 -7.15
CA LEU A 156 18.34 -6.30 -8.06
C LEU A 156 19.50 -7.24 -8.39
N GLU A 157 20.71 -6.71 -8.57
CA GLU A 157 21.89 -7.55 -8.81
C GLU A 157 22.18 -8.44 -7.60
N GLU A 158 22.13 -7.91 -6.38
CA GLU A 158 22.27 -8.70 -5.15
C GLU A 158 21.17 -9.76 -5.01
N ILE A 159 19.90 -9.38 -5.25
CA ILE A 159 18.75 -10.30 -5.22
C ILE A 159 18.96 -11.44 -6.22
N TYR A 160 19.46 -11.12 -7.41
CA TYR A 160 19.72 -12.09 -8.45
C TYR A 160 20.78 -13.12 -8.00
N GLN A 161 21.91 -12.66 -7.49
CA GLN A 161 23.00 -13.53 -7.04
C GLN A 161 22.55 -14.40 -5.85
N ASP A 162 21.90 -13.79 -4.85
CA ASP A 162 21.40 -14.50 -3.67
C ASP A 162 20.36 -15.57 -4.03
N ARG A 163 19.49 -15.27 -5.00
CA ARG A 163 18.46 -16.21 -5.45
C ARG A 163 19.08 -17.42 -6.14
N LEU A 164 20.05 -17.22 -7.02
CA LEU A 164 20.77 -18.34 -7.67
C LEU A 164 21.51 -19.18 -6.63
N ALA A 165 22.20 -18.54 -5.69
CA ALA A 165 22.94 -19.23 -4.63
C ALA A 165 22.01 -20.05 -3.70
N SER A 166 20.88 -19.46 -3.28
CA SER A 166 19.97 -20.09 -2.31
C SER A 166 19.16 -21.22 -2.90
N THR A 167 18.77 -21.14 -4.18
CA THR A 167 17.97 -22.20 -4.83
C THR A 167 18.84 -23.32 -5.41
N GLY A 168 20.08 -23.04 -5.73
CA GLY A 168 20.97 -23.93 -6.50
C GLY A 168 20.46 -24.18 -7.93
N LYS A 169 19.44 -23.42 -8.38
CA LYS A 169 18.84 -23.54 -9.70
C LYS A 169 19.40 -22.47 -10.63
N THR A 170 19.24 -22.67 -11.93
CA THR A 170 19.68 -21.74 -12.97
C THR A 170 18.54 -21.51 -13.98
N GLY A 171 18.65 -20.45 -14.76
CA GLY A 171 17.63 -20.12 -15.75
C GLY A 171 16.29 -19.77 -15.13
N ALA A 172 15.22 -19.93 -15.88
CA ALA A 172 13.86 -19.60 -15.47
C ALA A 172 13.41 -20.34 -14.20
N ASP A 173 13.90 -21.57 -13.96
CA ASP A 173 13.53 -22.37 -12.80
C ASP A 173 13.96 -21.74 -11.46
N ALA A 174 14.98 -20.90 -11.47
CA ALA A 174 15.41 -20.17 -10.29
C ALA A 174 14.36 -19.16 -9.81
N TRP A 175 13.48 -18.71 -10.69
CA TRP A 175 12.50 -17.64 -10.44
C TRP A 175 11.09 -18.17 -10.20
N LEU A 176 10.84 -19.46 -10.31
CA LEU A 176 9.55 -20.05 -9.95
C LEU A 176 9.21 -19.71 -8.50
N GLY A 177 8.02 -19.19 -8.28
CA GLY A 177 7.54 -18.75 -6.97
C GLY A 177 8.10 -17.39 -6.51
N PHE A 178 8.91 -16.67 -7.32
CA PHE A 178 9.41 -15.35 -6.97
C PHE A 178 8.48 -14.26 -7.51
N GLY A 179 7.40 -14.00 -6.80
CA GLY A 179 6.42 -12.98 -7.14
C GLY A 179 6.78 -11.56 -6.67
N SER A 180 5.86 -10.62 -6.84
CA SER A 180 6.01 -9.24 -6.36
C SER A 180 6.14 -9.17 -4.84
N ILE A 181 5.46 -10.04 -4.11
CA ILE A 181 5.56 -10.18 -2.65
C ILE A 181 7.02 -10.41 -2.23
N HIS A 182 7.69 -11.38 -2.88
CA HIS A 182 9.09 -11.67 -2.62
C HIS A 182 10.01 -10.51 -3.00
N LEU A 183 9.76 -9.88 -4.14
CA LEU A 183 10.51 -8.70 -4.57
C LEU A 183 10.42 -7.57 -3.54
N VAL A 184 9.22 -7.26 -3.04
CA VAL A 184 9.00 -6.23 -2.01
C VAL A 184 9.80 -6.54 -0.75
N TRP A 185 9.77 -7.79 -0.28
CA TRP A 185 10.55 -8.16 0.90
C TRP A 185 12.05 -8.07 0.68
N GLU A 186 12.54 -8.47 -0.48
CA GLU A 186 13.98 -8.40 -0.78
C GLU A 186 14.46 -6.95 -0.96
N LEU A 187 13.67 -6.09 -1.61
CA LEU A 187 13.95 -4.66 -1.68
C LEU A 187 13.86 -4.01 -0.28
N GLY A 188 12.84 -4.36 0.50
CA GLY A 188 12.68 -3.83 1.86
C GLY A 188 13.84 -4.14 2.79
N LYS A 189 14.48 -5.30 2.66
CA LYS A 189 15.66 -5.70 3.42
C LYS A 189 16.92 -4.91 3.04
N ARG A 190 17.09 -4.56 1.75
CA ARG A 190 18.31 -3.96 1.21
C ARG A 190 18.27 -2.45 1.14
N ILE A 191 17.16 -1.91 0.67
CA ILE A 191 17.01 -0.48 0.42
C ILE A 191 15.86 0.16 1.20
N GLY A 192 15.08 -0.62 1.96
CA GLY A 192 14.05 -0.08 2.85
C GLY A 192 14.66 0.66 4.03
N THR A 193 14.06 1.79 4.39
CA THR A 193 14.40 2.56 5.59
C THR A 193 13.27 2.48 6.61
N PRO A 194 13.48 2.77 7.90
CA PRO A 194 12.40 2.78 8.90
C PRO A 194 11.22 3.71 8.56
N ASP A 195 11.42 4.65 7.64
CA ASP A 195 10.40 5.56 7.13
C ASP A 195 9.69 5.01 5.89
N SER A 196 10.00 3.78 5.45
CA SER A 196 9.42 3.18 4.25
C SER A 196 8.45 2.05 4.58
N LEU A 197 7.42 1.93 3.74
CA LEU A 197 6.42 0.86 3.78
C LEU A 197 7.07 -0.51 3.52
N ILE A 198 7.95 -0.61 2.51
CA ILE A 198 8.60 -1.88 2.13
C ILE A 198 9.51 -2.42 3.25
N TYR A 199 10.14 -1.54 4.03
CA TYR A 199 10.92 -1.96 5.20
C TYR A 199 10.06 -2.72 6.21
N TRP A 200 8.89 -2.16 6.55
CA TRP A 200 8.01 -2.79 7.53
C TRP A 200 7.30 -4.02 6.96
N ALA A 201 6.98 -4.02 5.66
CA ALA A 201 6.48 -5.20 4.97
C ALA A 201 7.49 -6.36 5.06
N ALA A 202 8.77 -6.11 4.77
CA ALA A 202 9.83 -7.10 4.87
C ALA A 202 10.06 -7.56 6.31
N LYS A 203 10.15 -6.61 7.26
CA LYS A 203 10.43 -6.88 8.67
C LYS A 203 9.33 -7.68 9.36
N ASN A 204 8.09 -7.37 9.05
CA ASN A 204 6.91 -8.01 9.63
C ASN A 204 6.39 -9.18 8.77
N LYS A 205 7.04 -9.49 7.65
CA LYS A 205 6.64 -10.50 6.67
C LYS A 205 5.20 -10.32 6.14
N ILE A 206 4.78 -9.06 6.00
CA ILE A 206 3.48 -8.73 5.44
C ILE A 206 3.55 -8.87 3.92
N PRO A 207 2.73 -9.74 3.28
CA PRO A 207 2.66 -9.83 1.84
C PRO A 207 2.11 -8.53 1.25
N VAL A 208 2.82 -7.98 0.28
CA VAL A 208 2.40 -6.82 -0.52
C VAL A 208 2.33 -7.27 -1.97
N CYS A 209 1.13 -7.56 -2.43
CA CYS A 209 0.86 -7.97 -3.79
C CYS A 209 0.74 -6.77 -4.72
N ILE A 210 1.40 -6.84 -5.87
CA ILE A 210 1.36 -5.81 -6.90
C ILE A 210 1.01 -6.46 -8.24
N PRO A 211 -0.29 -6.64 -8.54
CA PRO A 211 -0.73 -7.34 -9.76
C PRO A 211 -0.20 -6.72 -11.06
N GLY A 212 -0.07 -5.39 -11.09
CA GLY A 212 0.50 -4.63 -12.20
C GLY A 212 1.95 -4.20 -11.96
N ILE A 213 2.85 -5.12 -11.62
CA ILE A 213 4.25 -4.81 -11.23
C ILE A 213 5.04 -4.09 -12.32
N THR A 214 4.63 -4.15 -13.56
CA THR A 214 5.28 -3.48 -14.69
C THR A 214 4.81 -2.04 -14.93
N ASP A 215 3.75 -1.59 -14.23
CA ASP A 215 3.15 -0.27 -14.42
C ASP A 215 3.75 0.77 -13.46
N GLY A 216 5.03 1.11 -13.67
CA GLY A 216 5.74 2.10 -12.87
C GLY A 216 7.24 2.16 -13.16
N SER A 217 7.95 3.02 -12.44
CA SER A 217 9.40 3.18 -12.56
C SER A 217 10.16 1.92 -12.15
N ILE A 218 9.70 1.25 -11.08
CA ILE A 218 10.25 -0.06 -10.69
C ILE A 218 10.05 -1.07 -11.83
N GLY A 219 8.89 -1.10 -12.46
CA GLY A 219 8.64 -1.95 -13.63
C GLY A 219 9.61 -1.70 -14.76
N ALA A 220 9.95 -0.44 -15.04
CA ALA A 220 10.98 -0.08 -16.01
C ALA A 220 12.36 -0.61 -15.60
N GLN A 221 12.75 -0.50 -14.32
CA GLN A 221 14.02 -1.07 -13.82
C GLN A 221 14.06 -2.60 -13.96
N LEU A 222 12.97 -3.30 -13.63
CA LEU A 222 12.85 -4.75 -13.84
C LEU A 222 13.02 -5.13 -15.32
N PHE A 223 12.41 -4.36 -16.22
CA PHE A 223 12.57 -4.56 -17.66
C PHE A 223 14.02 -4.35 -18.10
N MET A 224 14.67 -3.27 -17.68
CA MET A 224 16.07 -2.99 -18.00
C MET A 224 17.00 -4.05 -17.43
N PHE A 225 16.77 -4.46 -16.18
CA PHE A 225 17.54 -5.53 -15.55
C PHE A 225 17.44 -6.84 -16.33
N ARG A 226 16.23 -7.21 -16.77
CA ARG A 226 16.01 -8.41 -17.59
C ARG A 226 16.70 -8.36 -18.96
N GLN A 227 17.01 -7.18 -19.53
CA GLN A 227 17.80 -7.14 -20.77
C GLN A 227 19.20 -7.71 -20.56
N LYS A 228 19.77 -7.57 -19.35
CA LYS A 228 21.07 -8.12 -18.97
C LYS A 228 20.95 -9.57 -18.47
N HIS A 229 19.91 -9.88 -17.71
CA HIS A 229 19.64 -11.19 -17.09
C HIS A 229 18.37 -11.81 -17.70
N ARG A 230 18.52 -12.48 -18.85
CA ARG A 230 17.36 -12.95 -19.66
C ARG A 230 16.49 -13.99 -18.99
N ASP A 231 17.00 -14.70 -18.00
CA ASP A 231 16.32 -15.68 -17.18
C ASP A 231 15.55 -15.05 -16.00
N PHE A 232 15.83 -13.80 -15.64
CA PHE A 232 15.13 -13.10 -14.58
C PHE A 232 13.66 -12.83 -14.98
N HIS A 233 12.72 -13.17 -14.08
CA HIS A 233 11.31 -12.81 -14.20
C HIS A 233 10.62 -12.76 -12.83
N ILE A 234 9.47 -12.09 -12.79
CA ILE A 234 8.58 -12.04 -11.63
C ILE A 234 7.42 -13.00 -11.90
N ASP A 235 7.23 -13.96 -11.02
CA ASP A 235 6.15 -14.94 -11.06
C ASP A 235 4.89 -14.38 -10.37
N THR A 236 4.09 -13.63 -11.13
CA THR A 236 2.87 -13.01 -10.60
C THR A 236 1.79 -14.04 -10.25
N LEU A 237 1.81 -15.22 -10.86
CA LEU A 237 0.86 -16.28 -10.52
C LEU A 237 1.17 -16.90 -9.15
N ALA A 238 2.42 -16.83 -8.69
CA ALA A 238 2.75 -17.22 -7.32
C ALA A 238 2.15 -16.25 -6.29
N ASP A 239 2.03 -14.95 -6.62
CA ASP A 239 1.33 -13.99 -5.76
C ASP A 239 -0.16 -14.31 -5.69
N GLU A 240 -0.79 -14.65 -6.82
CA GLU A 240 -2.21 -15.06 -6.86
C GLU A 240 -2.48 -16.29 -6.00
N GLN A 241 -1.55 -17.26 -5.94
CA GLN A 241 -1.69 -18.41 -5.05
C GLN A 241 -1.69 -17.97 -3.58
N VAL A 242 -0.76 -17.10 -3.17
CA VAL A 242 -0.73 -16.57 -1.79
C VAL A 242 -2.02 -15.82 -1.45
N MET A 243 -2.52 -14.99 -2.38
CA MET A 243 -3.76 -14.23 -2.18
C MET A 243 -4.98 -15.15 -2.09
N SER A 244 -5.01 -16.22 -2.90
CA SER A 244 -6.05 -17.25 -2.84
C SER A 244 -6.06 -17.98 -1.51
N ASP A 245 -4.91 -18.43 -1.04
CA ASP A 245 -4.78 -19.14 0.24
C ASP A 245 -5.25 -18.25 1.40
N LEU A 246 -4.83 -16.96 1.42
CA LEU A 246 -5.27 -15.97 2.40
C LEU A 246 -6.74 -15.55 2.27
N THR A 247 -7.44 -15.94 1.22
CA THR A 247 -8.87 -15.68 1.04
C THR A 247 -9.72 -16.87 1.49
N TRP A 248 -9.28 -18.09 1.17
CA TRP A 248 -10.10 -19.29 1.34
C TRP A 248 -9.79 -20.07 2.63
N ASP A 249 -8.55 -20.00 3.10
CA ASP A 249 -8.08 -20.83 4.21
C ASP A 249 -8.09 -20.11 5.57
N VAL A 250 -8.50 -18.81 5.60
CA VAL A 250 -8.51 -18.04 6.86
C VAL A 250 -9.84 -18.16 7.63
N GLY A 251 -9.75 -18.02 8.96
CA GLY A 251 -10.93 -18.05 9.84
C GLY A 251 -11.82 -16.80 9.71
N ALA A 252 -11.21 -15.63 9.47
CA ALA A 252 -11.92 -14.36 9.25
C ALA A 252 -11.15 -13.45 8.28
N SER A 253 -11.88 -12.70 7.46
CA SER A 253 -11.29 -11.78 6.48
C SER A 253 -11.99 -10.43 6.52
N ASN A 254 -11.21 -9.37 6.67
CA ASN A 254 -11.66 -7.98 6.71
C ASN A 254 -10.89 -7.15 5.67
N ALA A 255 -11.47 -6.06 5.16
CA ALA A 255 -10.79 -5.23 4.18
C ALA A 255 -11.04 -3.73 4.38
N LEU A 256 -9.97 -2.94 4.33
CA LEU A 256 -10.02 -1.50 4.10
C LEU A 256 -9.57 -1.21 2.68
N MET A 257 -10.49 -0.76 1.84
CA MET A 257 -10.22 -0.38 0.46
C MET A 257 -10.28 1.14 0.30
N VAL A 258 -9.12 1.76 0.03
CA VAL A 258 -9.02 3.20 -0.20
C VAL A 258 -8.84 3.44 -1.68
N GLY A 259 -9.86 4.03 -2.33
CA GLY A 259 -9.87 4.23 -3.78
C GLY A 259 -10.33 3.00 -4.56
N GLY A 260 -9.78 2.81 -5.76
CA GLY A 260 -10.19 1.74 -6.68
C GLY A 260 -9.09 1.34 -7.66
N GLY A 261 -9.48 0.68 -8.75
CA GLY A 261 -8.56 0.16 -9.77
C GLY A 261 -8.01 -1.22 -9.43
N ILE A 262 -6.90 -1.58 -10.05
CA ILE A 262 -6.30 -2.93 -9.99
C ILE A 262 -5.95 -3.38 -8.56
N SER A 263 -5.68 -2.43 -7.66
CA SER A 263 -5.32 -2.77 -6.28
C SER A 263 -6.45 -3.41 -5.46
N LYS A 264 -7.72 -3.36 -5.94
CA LYS A 264 -8.86 -3.92 -5.22
C LYS A 264 -9.54 -5.08 -5.93
N HIS A 265 -9.10 -5.42 -7.12
CA HIS A 265 -9.63 -6.52 -7.91
C HIS A 265 -8.75 -7.74 -7.77
#